data_4bd761ef18d31cd1be523f144d8419b2
#
_entry.id   4bd761ef18d31cd1be523f144d8419b2
#
_cell.length_a   1.000
_cell.length_b   1.000
_cell.length_c   1.000
_cell.angle_alpha   90.00
_cell.angle_beta   90.00
_cell.angle_gamma   90.00
#
_symmetry.space_group_name_H-M   'P 1'
#
loop_
_entity.id
_entity.type
_entity.pdbx_description
1 polymer ?
#
loop_
_entity_poly.entity_id
_entity_poly.type
_entity_poly.pdbx_seq_one_letter_code
_entity_poly.pdbx_strand_id
1 'polypeptide(L)'
;VIALVIGDLAELVDEIDTQFQLISITENFGWGENANALLKNVSSKYLVIMDPSTRFTGDAMAPVLAELNSGQFSAVGWRGGLVNTEDEWRSVDDKGAGEVDVLFGYFMALNCADATNAGGFNNRAIYYRNADMEFSLRLRNVNGRLLQMDLPLEQGRHHGYYDSDPEFREVQSKKNYDRILERFRGKSAILSPRR
;
A
#
# COMPACT_ATOMS: atom_id res chain seq x y z
N VAL A 1 -16.43 4.35 -6.15
CA VAL A 1 -15.01 4.06 -6.35
C VAL A 1 -14.34 5.25 -7.02
N ILE A 2 -13.11 5.59 -6.62
CA ILE A 2 -12.27 6.58 -7.29
C ILE A 2 -11.14 5.82 -7.97
N ALA A 3 -10.99 5.99 -9.26
CA ALA A 3 -9.86 5.44 -10.01
C ALA A 3 -8.97 6.58 -10.52
N LEU A 4 -7.66 6.46 -10.33
CA LEU A 4 -6.67 7.35 -10.91
C LEU A 4 -6.13 6.69 -12.18
N VAL A 5 -6.27 7.37 -13.29
CA VAL A 5 -5.84 6.90 -14.61
C VAL A 5 -4.78 7.84 -15.17
N ILE A 6 -3.69 7.25 -15.67
CA ILE A 6 -2.60 7.95 -16.32
C ILE A 6 -2.83 7.83 -17.82
N GLY A 7 -3.07 8.94 -18.52
CA GLY A 7 -3.30 8.99 -19.95
C GLY A 7 -4.70 9.45 -20.34
N ASP A 8 -5.10 9.12 -21.58
CA ASP A 8 -6.40 9.52 -22.13
C ASP A 8 -7.51 8.61 -21.57
N LEU A 9 -8.55 9.25 -21.03
CA LEU A 9 -9.74 8.57 -20.54
C LEU A 9 -10.72 8.16 -21.65
N ALA A 10 -10.59 8.66 -22.86
CA ALA A 10 -11.55 8.46 -23.93
C ALA A 10 -11.81 6.98 -24.25
N GLU A 11 -10.76 6.15 -24.13
CA GLU A 11 -10.86 4.69 -24.37
C GLU A 11 -11.54 3.92 -23.23
N LEU A 12 -11.61 4.50 -22.03
CA LEU A 12 -12.14 3.82 -20.84
C LEU A 12 -13.56 4.22 -20.47
N VAL A 13 -14.03 5.37 -20.96
CA VAL A 13 -15.33 5.96 -20.55
C VAL A 13 -16.50 5.05 -20.92
N ASP A 14 -16.41 4.32 -22.04
CA ASP A 14 -17.48 3.42 -22.50
C ASP A 14 -17.53 2.09 -21.73
N GLU A 15 -16.48 1.75 -20.98
CA GLU A 15 -16.38 0.50 -20.23
C GLU A 15 -16.64 0.69 -18.71
N ILE A 16 -16.77 1.94 -18.26
CA ILE A 16 -16.85 2.25 -16.82
C ILE A 16 -18.29 2.52 -16.42
N ASP A 17 -18.76 1.76 -15.42
CA ASP A 17 -20.03 2.01 -14.74
C ASP A 17 -20.03 3.43 -14.12
N THR A 18 -21.17 4.13 -14.20
CA THR A 18 -21.40 5.50 -13.69
C THR A 18 -21.12 5.69 -12.19
N GLN A 19 -20.84 4.63 -11.45
CA GLN A 19 -20.45 4.66 -10.03
C GLN A 19 -18.98 5.03 -9.77
N PHE A 20 -18.19 5.25 -10.80
CA PHE A 20 -16.78 5.59 -10.65
C PHE A 20 -16.54 7.09 -10.82
N GLN A 21 -15.76 7.65 -9.89
CA GLN A 21 -15.12 8.94 -10.11
C GLN A 21 -13.73 8.70 -10.69
N LEU A 22 -13.43 9.30 -11.82
CA LEU A 22 -12.13 9.20 -12.48
C LEU A 22 -11.30 10.45 -12.20
N ILE A 23 -10.04 10.24 -11.89
CA ILE A 23 -9.01 11.27 -11.82
C ILE A 23 -8.04 10.99 -12.98
N SER A 24 -8.06 11.83 -14.01
CA SER A 24 -7.08 11.76 -15.09
C SER A 24 -5.88 12.62 -14.75
N ILE A 25 -4.69 12.07 -14.97
CA ILE A 25 -3.43 12.79 -14.90
C ILE A 25 -2.68 12.62 -16.22
N THR A 26 -2.15 13.70 -16.74
CA THR A 26 -1.44 13.71 -18.05
C THR A 26 -0.01 13.19 -17.95
N GLU A 27 0.58 13.26 -16.76
CA GLU A 27 1.96 12.82 -16.50
C GLU A 27 2.02 11.84 -15.34
N ASN A 28 2.85 10.82 -15.46
CA ASN A 28 3.09 9.88 -14.38
C ASN A 28 4.11 10.46 -13.40
N PHE A 29 3.64 11.01 -12.30
CA PHE A 29 4.48 11.54 -11.21
C PHE A 29 5.11 10.46 -10.34
N GLY A 30 4.76 9.20 -10.56
CA GLY A 30 5.22 8.06 -9.79
C GLY A 30 4.21 7.57 -8.75
N TRP A 31 4.45 6.37 -8.25
CA TRP A 31 3.51 5.64 -7.41
C TRP A 31 3.12 6.39 -6.13
N GLY A 32 4.10 6.96 -5.43
CA GLY A 32 3.84 7.64 -4.16
C GLY A 32 3.01 8.92 -4.32
N GLU A 33 3.26 9.68 -5.35
CA GLU A 33 2.51 10.92 -5.62
C GLU A 33 1.09 10.61 -6.10
N ASN A 34 0.93 9.59 -6.94
CA ASN A 34 -0.37 9.10 -7.39
C ASN A 34 -1.21 8.57 -6.21
N ALA A 35 -0.61 7.80 -5.29
CA ALA A 35 -1.28 7.34 -4.08
C ALA A 35 -1.68 8.50 -3.15
N ASN A 36 -0.87 9.53 -3.04
CA ASN A 36 -1.21 10.76 -2.32
C ASN A 36 -2.33 11.55 -3.00
N ALA A 37 -2.38 11.56 -4.33
CA ALA A 37 -3.49 12.18 -5.05
C ALA A 37 -4.81 11.46 -4.74
N LEU A 38 -4.83 10.12 -4.71
CA LEU A 38 -5.99 9.37 -4.25
C LEU A 38 -6.36 9.72 -2.81
N LEU A 39 -5.40 9.68 -1.88
CA LEU A 39 -5.63 9.99 -0.46
C LEU A 39 -6.23 11.40 -0.25
N LYS A 40 -5.82 12.38 -1.04
CA LYS A 40 -6.33 13.76 -0.96
C LYS A 40 -7.73 13.95 -1.54
N ASN A 41 -8.13 13.10 -2.48
CA ASN A 41 -9.39 13.24 -3.20
C ASN A 41 -10.52 12.36 -2.64
N VAL A 42 -10.25 11.49 -1.67
CA VAL A 42 -11.30 10.71 -0.99
C VAL A 42 -11.90 11.53 0.15
N SER A 43 -13.23 11.53 0.22
CA SER A 43 -13.99 12.11 1.35
C SER A 43 -14.38 11.06 2.40
N SER A 44 -14.14 9.78 2.12
CA SER A 44 -14.45 8.68 3.03
C SER A 44 -13.44 8.58 4.17
N LYS A 45 -13.88 7.98 5.29
CA LYS A 45 -13.01 7.69 6.44
C LYS A 45 -11.88 6.72 6.09
N TYR A 46 -12.13 5.81 5.15
CA TYR A 46 -11.20 4.77 4.73
C TYR A 46 -10.92 4.84 3.24
N LEU A 47 -9.71 4.47 2.87
CA LEU A 47 -9.24 4.34 1.49
C LEU A 47 -8.71 2.92 1.30
N VAL A 48 -9.08 2.27 0.20
CA VAL A 48 -8.42 1.04 -0.26
C VAL A 48 -7.51 1.37 -1.43
N ILE A 49 -6.24 1.02 -1.30
CA ILE A 49 -5.28 1.00 -2.41
C ILE A 49 -5.07 -0.47 -2.77
N MET A 50 -5.25 -0.79 -4.03
CA MET A 50 -5.19 -2.16 -4.52
C MET A 50 -4.44 -2.20 -5.85
N ASP A 51 -3.58 -3.21 -6.00
CA ASP A 51 -2.94 -3.49 -7.28
C ASP A 51 -3.99 -3.98 -8.28
N PRO A 52 -3.98 -3.49 -9.54
CA PRO A 52 -4.96 -3.91 -10.55
C PRO A 52 -4.96 -5.41 -10.87
N SER A 53 -3.88 -6.13 -10.54
CA SER A 53 -3.81 -7.59 -10.69
C SER A 53 -4.54 -8.37 -9.59
N THR A 54 -4.98 -7.69 -8.54
CA THR A 54 -5.70 -8.30 -7.41
C THR A 54 -7.20 -8.34 -7.69
N ARG A 55 -7.83 -9.48 -7.48
CA ARG A 55 -9.27 -9.71 -7.70
C ARG A 55 -9.95 -10.21 -6.43
N PHE A 56 -11.20 -9.79 -6.24
CA PHE A 56 -12.06 -10.33 -5.18
C PHE A 56 -12.60 -11.71 -5.61
N THR A 57 -12.49 -12.70 -4.72
CA THR A 57 -13.09 -14.03 -4.85
C THR A 57 -14.24 -14.23 -3.86
N GLY A 58 -14.50 -13.23 -3.01
CA GLY A 58 -15.55 -13.20 -2.04
C GLY A 58 -15.61 -11.84 -1.34
N ASP A 59 -16.36 -11.73 -0.26
CA ASP A 59 -16.47 -10.50 0.51
C ASP A 59 -15.22 -10.29 1.40
N ALA A 60 -14.27 -9.54 0.90
CA ALA A 60 -13.11 -9.09 1.66
C ALA A 60 -13.39 -7.78 2.43
N MET A 61 -14.41 -7.01 2.03
CA MET A 61 -14.62 -5.68 2.59
C MET A 61 -15.27 -5.69 3.97
N ALA A 62 -16.26 -6.55 4.21
CA ALA A 62 -16.94 -6.60 5.50
C ALA A 62 -15.97 -6.89 6.67
N PRO A 63 -15.11 -7.93 6.62
CA PRO A 63 -14.16 -8.18 7.70
C PRO A 63 -13.11 -7.07 7.84
N VAL A 64 -12.62 -6.48 6.75
CA VAL A 64 -11.67 -5.38 6.77
C VAL A 64 -12.26 -4.13 7.43
N LEU A 65 -13.51 -3.79 7.10
CA LEU A 65 -14.20 -2.65 7.70
C LEU A 65 -14.49 -2.88 9.19
N ALA A 66 -14.78 -4.12 9.62
CA ALA A 66 -14.95 -4.45 11.02
C ALA A 66 -13.67 -4.16 11.83
N GLU A 67 -12.51 -4.57 11.31
CA GLU A 67 -11.22 -4.31 11.96
C GLU A 67 -10.85 -2.82 11.98
N LEU A 68 -11.04 -2.10 10.88
CA LEU A 68 -10.79 -0.65 10.85
C LEU A 68 -11.75 0.13 11.77
N ASN A 69 -13.02 -0.30 11.86
CA ASN A 69 -14.01 0.32 12.75
C ASN A 69 -13.75 0.04 14.24
N SER A 70 -13.01 -1.02 14.58
CA SER A 70 -12.56 -1.27 15.96
C SER A 70 -11.66 -0.15 16.49
N GLY A 71 -11.04 0.63 15.61
CA GLY A 71 -10.09 1.69 15.94
C GLY A 71 -8.73 1.17 16.44
N GLN A 72 -8.50 -0.14 16.40
CA GLN A 72 -7.24 -0.73 16.84
C GLN A 72 -6.13 -0.66 15.79
N PHE A 73 -6.50 -0.60 14.51
CA PHE A 73 -5.56 -0.65 13.40
C PHE A 73 -5.72 0.58 12.49
N SER A 74 -4.59 1.14 12.10
CA SER A 74 -4.50 2.24 11.14
C SER A 74 -4.57 1.74 9.69
N ALA A 75 -4.20 0.49 9.47
CA ALA A 75 -4.30 -0.17 8.18
C ALA A 75 -4.53 -1.67 8.33
N VAL A 76 -5.25 -2.24 7.37
CA VAL A 76 -5.54 -3.66 7.24
C VAL A 76 -5.22 -4.09 5.83
N GLY A 77 -4.52 -5.20 5.65
CA GLY A 77 -4.13 -5.68 4.33
C GLY A 77 -4.21 -7.19 4.16
N TRP A 78 -4.09 -7.62 2.92
CA TRP A 78 -4.12 -9.04 2.56
C TRP A 78 -2.78 -9.73 2.78
N ARG A 79 -1.69 -9.06 2.42
CA ARG A 79 -0.32 -9.58 2.54
C ARG A 79 0.56 -8.59 3.26
N GLY A 80 1.49 -9.10 4.03
CA GLY A 80 2.42 -8.28 4.80
C GLY A 80 3.46 -9.15 5.48
N GLY A 81 4.11 -8.62 6.50
CA GLY A 81 5.05 -9.41 7.28
C GLY A 81 5.78 -8.62 8.35
N LEU A 82 6.67 -9.32 9.04
CA LEU A 82 7.53 -8.80 10.07
C LEU A 82 8.93 -8.54 9.49
N VAL A 83 9.46 -7.36 9.73
CA VAL A 83 10.83 -7.01 9.32
C VAL A 83 11.81 -7.90 10.06
N ASN A 84 12.69 -8.58 9.35
CA ASN A 84 13.71 -9.40 9.94
C ASN A 84 14.82 -8.50 10.53
N THR A 85 14.95 -8.54 11.84
CA THR A 85 15.97 -7.73 12.54
C THR A 85 17.32 -8.45 12.64
N GLU A 86 17.35 -9.78 12.46
CA GLU A 86 18.57 -10.59 12.54
C GLU A 86 19.43 -10.43 11.29
N ASP A 87 18.79 -10.13 10.14
CA ASP A 87 19.48 -9.85 8.89
C ASP A 87 19.66 -8.34 8.61
N GLU A 88 19.56 -7.52 9.65
CA GLU A 88 19.68 -6.05 9.55
C GLU A 88 18.63 -5.40 8.65
N TRP A 89 17.39 -5.90 8.67
CA TRP A 89 16.25 -5.37 7.90
C TRP A 89 16.33 -5.67 6.39
N ARG A 90 17.03 -6.73 5.99
CA ARG A 90 17.19 -7.09 4.56
C ARG A 90 16.02 -7.87 4.02
N SER A 91 15.25 -8.51 4.89
CA SER A 91 14.07 -9.29 4.50
C SER A 91 12.86 -9.01 5.38
N VAL A 92 11.73 -9.52 4.93
CA VAL A 92 10.46 -9.51 5.63
C VAL A 92 9.93 -10.92 5.66
N ASP A 93 9.58 -11.40 6.86
CA ASP A 93 9.06 -12.73 7.09
C ASP A 93 7.52 -12.69 7.08
N ASP A 94 6.89 -13.43 6.18
CA ASP A 94 5.45 -13.68 6.24
C ASP A 94 5.16 -14.72 7.31
N LYS A 95 4.52 -14.29 8.39
CA LYS A 95 4.07 -15.15 9.51
C LYS A 95 2.55 -15.39 9.45
N GLY A 96 1.90 -15.13 8.31
CA GLY A 96 0.46 -15.23 8.13
C GLY A 96 -0.32 -14.13 8.85
N ALA A 97 -1.65 -14.30 8.95
CA ALA A 97 -2.56 -13.33 9.53
C ALA A 97 -2.18 -12.90 10.96
N GLY A 98 -2.38 -11.64 11.26
CA GLY A 98 -2.09 -11.00 12.55
C GLY A 98 -1.40 -9.65 12.40
N GLU A 99 -0.97 -9.06 13.53
CA GLU A 99 -0.27 -7.78 13.50
C GLU A 99 1.09 -7.91 12.80
N VAL A 100 1.41 -6.94 11.92
CA VAL A 100 2.60 -6.93 11.09
C VAL A 100 3.34 -5.60 11.16
N ASP A 101 4.58 -5.57 10.69
CA ASP A 101 5.37 -4.35 10.56
C ASP A 101 5.08 -3.63 9.25
N VAL A 102 4.82 -4.41 8.20
CA VAL A 102 4.56 -3.88 6.86
C VAL A 102 3.39 -4.61 6.19
N LEU A 103 2.65 -3.88 5.37
CA LEU A 103 1.66 -4.40 4.45
C LEU A 103 2.15 -4.17 3.02
N PHE A 104 1.79 -5.09 2.13
CA PHE A 104 2.12 -4.98 0.71
C PHE A 104 0.94 -4.43 -0.08
N GLY A 105 1.24 -3.64 -1.11
CA GLY A 105 0.29 -2.88 -1.91
C GLY A 105 -0.66 -3.71 -2.79
N TYR A 106 -0.69 -5.04 -2.65
CA TYR A 106 -1.67 -5.87 -3.34
C TYR A 106 -3.12 -5.53 -2.95
N PHE A 107 -3.34 -5.31 -1.68
CA PHE A 107 -4.58 -4.78 -1.10
C PHE A 107 -4.25 -4.21 0.27
N MET A 108 -4.49 -2.91 0.44
CA MET A 108 -4.24 -2.18 1.68
C MET A 108 -5.37 -1.20 1.93
N ALA A 109 -6.15 -1.45 2.98
CA ALA A 109 -7.21 -0.57 3.46
C ALA A 109 -6.67 0.30 4.60
N LEU A 110 -6.85 1.61 4.49
CA LEU A 110 -6.22 2.63 5.33
C LEU A 110 -7.27 3.47 6.04
N ASN A 111 -7.00 3.85 7.29
CA ASN A 111 -7.64 5.00 7.90
C ASN A 111 -7.02 6.28 7.30
N CYS A 112 -7.82 7.11 6.64
CA CYS A 112 -7.33 8.30 5.94
C CYS A 112 -6.70 9.34 6.89
N ALA A 113 -7.24 9.49 8.11
CA ALA A 113 -6.69 10.41 9.09
C ALA A 113 -5.30 9.95 9.56
N ASP A 114 -5.13 8.66 9.86
CA ASP A 114 -3.85 8.09 10.28
C ASP A 114 -2.82 8.15 9.14
N ALA A 115 -3.24 7.84 7.91
CA ALA A 115 -2.38 7.96 6.73
C ALA A 115 -1.89 9.39 6.53
N THR A 116 -2.78 10.38 6.70
CA THR A 116 -2.43 11.80 6.63
C THR A 116 -1.50 12.23 7.76
N ASN A 117 -1.77 11.79 9.00
CA ASN A 117 -0.93 12.07 10.16
C ASN A 117 0.49 11.49 10.00
N ALA A 118 0.62 10.32 9.37
CA ALA A 118 1.93 9.74 9.03
C ALA A 118 2.67 10.50 7.91
N GLY A 119 2.04 11.51 7.30
CA GLY A 119 2.57 12.32 6.21
C GLY A 119 2.38 11.69 4.83
N GLY A 120 1.44 10.75 4.68
CA GLY A 120 1.12 10.11 3.41
C GLY A 120 2.25 9.24 2.86
N PHE A 121 2.14 8.92 1.58
CA PHE A 121 3.16 8.18 0.83
C PHE A 121 4.36 9.06 0.49
N ASN A 122 5.49 8.45 0.20
CA ASN A 122 6.69 9.22 -0.18
C ASN A 122 6.60 9.63 -1.66
N ASN A 123 6.52 10.93 -1.94
CA ASN A 123 6.48 11.47 -3.31
C ASN A 123 7.70 11.08 -4.16
N ARG A 124 8.83 10.72 -3.52
CA ARG A 124 10.03 10.23 -4.23
C ARG A 124 9.94 8.75 -4.63
N ALA A 125 8.89 8.04 -4.21
CA ALA A 125 8.66 6.65 -4.61
C ALA A 125 8.03 6.61 -6.01
N ILE A 126 8.88 6.61 -7.04
CA ILE A 126 8.44 6.54 -8.43
C ILE A 126 7.87 5.16 -8.76
N TYR A 127 8.52 4.11 -8.26
CA TYR A 127 8.10 2.72 -8.43
C TYR A 127 7.49 2.17 -7.14
N TYR A 128 6.52 1.26 -7.24
CA TYR A 128 5.73 0.78 -6.08
C TYR A 128 6.53 -0.08 -5.11
N ARG A 129 7.47 -0.93 -5.62
CA ARG A 129 8.19 -1.91 -4.81
C ARG A 129 8.99 -1.24 -3.69
N ASN A 130 8.78 -1.72 -2.47
CA ASN A 130 9.28 -1.18 -1.21
C ASN A 130 8.68 0.19 -0.81
N ALA A 131 7.86 0.85 -1.65
CA ALA A 131 7.20 2.10 -1.30
C ALA A 131 6.03 1.87 -0.32
N ASP A 132 5.32 0.77 -0.48
CA ASP A 132 4.31 0.26 0.44
C ASP A 132 4.89 -0.09 1.81
N MET A 133 6.06 -0.72 1.85
CA MET A 133 6.80 -0.99 3.08
C MET A 133 7.24 0.31 3.78
N GLU A 134 7.80 1.27 3.04
CA GLU A 134 8.18 2.58 3.59
C GLU A 134 6.97 3.27 4.21
N PHE A 135 5.81 3.26 3.54
CA PHE A 135 4.59 3.84 4.07
C PHE A 135 4.09 3.11 5.32
N SER A 136 4.10 1.78 5.33
CA SER A 136 3.76 0.98 6.50
C SER A 136 4.59 1.35 7.72
N LEU A 137 5.91 1.48 7.56
CA LEU A 137 6.81 1.89 8.63
C LEU A 137 6.60 3.36 9.06
N ARG A 138 6.13 4.23 8.17
CA ARG A 138 5.72 5.59 8.54
C ARG A 138 4.49 5.58 9.45
N LEU A 139 3.49 4.74 9.15
CA LEU A 139 2.34 4.53 10.02
C LEU A 139 2.78 4.00 11.40
N ARG A 140 3.65 2.97 11.41
CA ARG A 140 4.20 2.44 12.65
C ARG A 140 4.95 3.50 13.47
N ASN A 141 5.70 4.38 12.82
CA ASN A 141 6.48 5.43 13.49
C ASN A 141 5.61 6.52 14.17
N VAL A 142 4.33 6.59 13.86
CA VAL A 142 3.34 7.43 14.55
C VAL A 142 2.35 6.60 15.40
N ASN A 143 2.80 5.44 15.86
CA ASN A 143 2.05 4.48 16.68
C ASN A 143 0.85 3.82 15.99
N GLY A 144 0.77 3.85 14.66
CA GLY A 144 -0.22 3.11 13.89
C GLY A 144 0.06 1.60 13.95
N ARG A 145 -0.99 0.79 14.15
CA ARG A 145 -0.90 -0.67 14.10
C ARG A 145 -1.41 -1.17 12.75
N LEU A 146 -0.81 -2.23 12.25
CA LEU A 146 -1.11 -2.81 10.95
C LEU A 146 -1.53 -4.27 11.12
N LEU A 147 -2.57 -4.70 10.42
CA LEU A 147 -3.11 -6.05 10.48
C LEU A 147 -3.06 -6.71 9.11
N GLN A 148 -2.42 -7.87 9.02
CA GLN A 148 -2.56 -8.79 7.89
C GLN A 148 -3.72 -9.75 8.15
N MET A 149 -4.59 -9.93 7.17
CA MET A 149 -5.74 -10.84 7.24
C MET A 149 -5.73 -11.82 6.06
N ASP A 150 -6.23 -13.01 6.31
CA ASP A 150 -6.59 -13.95 5.26
C ASP A 150 -7.90 -13.47 4.62
N LEU A 151 -7.80 -12.94 3.40
CA LEU A 151 -8.93 -12.37 2.68
C LEU A 151 -9.23 -13.18 1.42
N PRO A 152 -10.51 -13.24 0.98
CA PRO A 152 -10.89 -13.89 -0.26
C PRO A 152 -10.46 -13.06 -1.48
N LEU A 153 -9.17 -13.02 -1.70
CA LEU A 153 -8.51 -12.31 -2.78
C LEU A 153 -7.58 -13.26 -3.53
N GLU A 154 -7.41 -13.01 -4.80
CA GLU A 154 -6.40 -13.70 -5.62
C GLU A 154 -5.62 -12.69 -6.44
N GLN A 155 -4.39 -13.02 -6.77
CA GLN A 155 -3.53 -12.20 -7.60
C GLN A 155 -3.32 -12.86 -8.96
N GLY A 156 -3.62 -12.11 -10.02
CA GLY A 156 -3.26 -12.44 -11.39
C GLY A 156 -1.84 -12.02 -11.73
N ARG A 157 -1.57 -11.86 -13.03
CA ARG A 157 -0.27 -11.39 -13.53
C ARG A 157 -0.03 -9.94 -13.09
N HIS A 158 1.06 -9.70 -12.40
CA HIS A 158 1.45 -8.37 -11.92
C HIS A 158 2.09 -7.55 -13.05
N HIS A 159 1.28 -6.82 -13.81
CA HIS A 159 1.74 -6.02 -14.96
C HIS A 159 2.83 -5.01 -14.56
N GLY A 160 2.67 -4.29 -13.48
CA GLY A 160 3.66 -3.34 -12.98
C GLY A 160 5.04 -3.95 -12.74
N TYR A 161 5.13 -5.27 -12.54
CA TYR A 161 6.40 -5.98 -12.42
C TYR A 161 6.89 -6.52 -13.78
N TYR A 162 6.04 -7.27 -14.48
CA TYR A 162 6.45 -8.00 -15.68
C TYR A 162 6.64 -7.11 -16.90
N ASP A 163 5.91 -6.00 -16.99
CA ASP A 163 5.91 -5.12 -18.15
C ASP A 163 6.82 -3.89 -17.98
N SER A 164 7.41 -3.73 -16.80
CA SER A 164 8.39 -2.67 -16.54
C SER A 164 9.81 -3.10 -16.93
N ASP A 165 10.61 -2.14 -17.35
CA ASP A 165 12.03 -2.35 -17.63
C ASP A 165 12.78 -2.88 -16.39
N PRO A 166 13.57 -3.96 -16.52
CA PRO A 166 14.25 -4.58 -15.39
C PRO A 166 15.25 -3.66 -14.67
N GLU A 167 16.01 -2.85 -15.40
CA GLU A 167 16.99 -1.93 -14.82
C GLU A 167 16.28 -0.82 -14.05
N PHE A 168 15.23 -0.25 -14.62
CA PHE A 168 14.38 0.72 -13.93
C PHE A 168 13.83 0.14 -12.62
N ARG A 169 13.29 -1.10 -12.64
CA ARG A 169 12.76 -1.76 -11.44
C ARG A 169 13.81 -1.87 -10.33
N GLU A 170 15.00 -2.38 -10.67
CA GLU A 170 16.06 -2.59 -9.70
C GLU A 170 16.52 -1.26 -9.10
N VAL A 171 16.78 -0.26 -9.94
CA VAL A 171 17.23 1.07 -9.51
C VAL A 171 16.20 1.73 -8.60
N GLN A 172 14.93 1.75 -8.99
CA GLN A 172 13.91 2.43 -8.19
C GLN A 172 13.53 1.66 -6.92
N SER A 173 13.47 0.32 -6.98
CA SER A 173 13.27 -0.52 -5.78
C SER A 173 14.39 -0.32 -4.77
N LYS A 174 15.63 -0.27 -5.24
CA LYS A 174 16.81 -0.01 -4.38
C LYS A 174 16.72 1.35 -3.72
N LYS A 175 16.38 2.41 -4.46
CA LYS A 175 16.19 3.76 -3.89
C LYS A 175 15.12 3.79 -2.79
N ASN A 176 14.00 3.09 -2.99
CA ASN A 176 12.96 2.97 -1.98
C ASN A 176 13.48 2.24 -0.74
N TYR A 177 14.20 1.13 -0.95
CA TYR A 177 14.76 0.34 0.13
C TYR A 177 15.86 1.08 0.91
N ASP A 178 16.76 1.79 0.23
CA ASP A 178 17.81 2.60 0.88
C ASP A 178 17.18 3.64 1.82
N ARG A 179 16.04 4.27 1.43
CA ARG A 179 15.31 5.20 2.31
C ARG A 179 14.71 4.52 3.55
N ILE A 180 14.25 3.27 3.41
CA ILE A 180 13.78 2.48 4.55
C ILE A 180 14.92 2.29 5.54
N LEU A 181 16.08 1.84 5.08
CA LEU A 181 17.24 1.61 5.93
C LEU A 181 17.75 2.89 6.59
N GLU A 182 17.87 3.97 5.82
CA GLU A 182 18.31 5.27 6.34
C GLU A 182 17.38 5.79 7.46
N ARG A 183 16.08 5.62 7.27
CA ARG A 183 15.08 6.23 8.14
C ARG A 183 14.69 5.37 9.34
N PHE A 184 14.61 4.05 9.16
CA PHE A 184 13.95 3.17 10.11
C PHE A 184 14.84 2.07 10.69
N ARG A 185 15.92 1.67 10.03
CA ARG A 185 16.80 0.60 10.52
C ARG A 185 17.24 0.84 11.97
N GLY A 186 17.10 -0.18 12.81
CA GLY A 186 17.42 -0.12 14.24
C GLY A 186 16.33 0.47 15.13
N LYS A 187 15.23 0.98 14.58
CA LYS A 187 14.10 1.49 15.38
C LYS A 187 13.17 0.36 15.82
N SER A 188 13.65 -0.54 16.65
CA SER A 188 12.86 -1.71 17.10
C SER A 188 11.55 -1.33 17.80
N ALA A 189 11.48 -0.15 18.41
CA ALA A 189 10.29 0.32 19.12
C ALA A 189 9.07 0.55 18.21
N ILE A 190 9.26 0.73 16.90
CA ILE A 190 8.13 0.89 15.96
C ILE A 190 7.60 -0.46 15.45
N LEU A 191 8.31 -1.55 15.71
CA LEU A 191 7.96 -2.85 15.17
C LEU A 191 6.83 -3.50 15.98
N SER A 192 6.11 -4.44 15.35
CA SER A 192 5.07 -5.21 15.99
C SER A 192 5.64 -6.03 17.17
N PRO A 193 4.92 -6.16 18.28
CA PRO A 193 5.32 -7.06 19.36
C PRO A 193 5.21 -8.54 18.98
N ARG A 194 4.57 -8.86 17.86
CA ARG A 194 4.42 -10.22 17.35
C ARG A 194 5.73 -10.70 16.70
N ARG A 195 6.64 -11.26 17.52
CA ARG A 195 7.92 -11.78 17.02
C ARG A 195 8.11 -13.25 17.39
#